data_0521b50c148bb3c5dce0018f3b3c7a0e
#
_entry.id   0521b50c148bb3c5dce0018f3b3c7a0e
#
_cell.length_a   1.000
_cell.length_b   1.000
_cell.length_c   1.000
_cell.angle_alpha   90.00
_cell.angle_beta   90.00
_cell.angle_gamma   90.00
#
_symmetry.space_group_name_H-M   'P 1'
#
loop_
_entity.id
_entity.type
_entity.pdbx_description
1 polymer ?
#
loop_
_entity_poly.entity_id
_entity_poly.type
_entity_poly.pdbx_seq_one_letter_code
_entity_poly.pdbx_strand_id
1 'polypeptide(L)'
;MNSKKLEGLAKELGELMIARNLSFTSAESCTGGWIGQTVTAIPGSSKWFGVGFITYSNVAKAKFLRVSEDSLRNYGAVSEQVVEEMVKGAILESKADLGVAISGIAGPGGGTKKMPVGTVCMAWKFNDVLISSTAFFEGDRNQVRYSTVERVFLKAIELLNNN
;
A
#
# COMPACT_ATOMS: atom_id res chain seq x y z
N MET A 1 -10.05 9.40 -14.43
CA MET A 1 -9.44 8.23 -13.77
C MET A 1 -10.05 6.96 -14.37
N ASN A 2 -9.24 6.03 -14.79
CA ASN A 2 -9.71 4.84 -15.50
C ASN A 2 -9.70 3.62 -14.55
N SER A 3 -10.84 3.30 -13.94
CA SER A 3 -10.97 2.14 -13.05
C SER A 3 -10.59 0.83 -13.72
N LYS A 4 -10.89 0.69 -15.02
CA LYS A 4 -10.52 -0.49 -15.80
C LYS A 4 -9.00 -0.74 -15.87
N LYS A 5 -8.19 0.34 -15.81
CA LYS A 5 -6.74 0.21 -15.78
C LYS A 5 -6.27 -0.41 -14.45
N LEU A 6 -6.80 0.07 -13.32
CA LEU A 6 -6.46 -0.49 -12.00
C LEU A 6 -6.95 -1.94 -11.87
N GLU A 7 -8.15 -2.23 -12.34
CA GLU A 7 -8.70 -3.59 -12.38
C GLU A 7 -7.82 -4.53 -13.24
N GLY A 8 -7.33 -4.03 -14.39
CA GLY A 8 -6.38 -4.79 -15.23
C GLY A 8 -5.09 -5.16 -14.50
N LEU A 9 -4.50 -4.19 -13.76
CA LEU A 9 -3.32 -4.43 -12.94
C LEU A 9 -3.59 -5.39 -11.78
N ALA A 10 -4.73 -5.24 -11.10
CA ALA A 10 -5.11 -6.15 -10.02
C ALA A 10 -5.35 -7.57 -10.54
N LYS A 11 -5.91 -7.72 -11.75
CA LYS A 11 -6.09 -9.02 -12.39
C LYS A 11 -4.73 -9.66 -12.71
N GLU A 12 -3.80 -8.92 -13.31
CA GLU A 12 -2.44 -9.39 -13.60
C GLU A 12 -1.71 -9.82 -12.34
N LEU A 13 -1.76 -9.01 -11.26
CA LEU A 13 -1.22 -9.39 -9.96
C LEU A 13 -1.86 -10.70 -9.46
N GLY A 14 -3.19 -10.81 -9.52
CA GLY A 14 -3.92 -12.00 -9.06
C GLY A 14 -3.55 -13.26 -9.83
N GLU A 15 -3.34 -13.17 -11.15
CA GLU A 15 -2.88 -14.29 -11.98
C GLU A 15 -1.48 -14.77 -11.54
N LEU A 16 -0.56 -13.86 -11.26
CA LEU A 16 0.77 -14.18 -10.72
C LEU A 16 0.70 -14.82 -9.33
N MET A 17 -0.15 -14.27 -8.44
CA MET A 17 -0.33 -14.81 -7.09
C MET A 17 -0.90 -16.24 -7.12
N ILE A 18 -1.93 -16.47 -7.92
CA ILE A 18 -2.53 -17.80 -8.09
C ILE A 18 -1.53 -18.79 -8.70
N ALA A 19 -0.84 -18.41 -9.77
CA ALA A 19 0.13 -19.27 -10.45
C ALA A 19 1.26 -19.74 -9.54
N ARG A 20 1.63 -18.94 -8.54
CA ARG A 20 2.69 -19.23 -7.57
C ARG A 20 2.18 -19.72 -6.22
N ASN A 21 0.87 -19.89 -6.06
CA ASN A 21 0.23 -20.23 -4.78
C ASN A 21 0.61 -19.28 -3.65
N LEU A 22 0.60 -17.97 -3.93
CA LEU A 22 0.95 -16.89 -3.01
C LEU A 22 -0.29 -16.12 -2.55
N SER A 23 -0.18 -15.47 -1.39
CA SER A 23 -1.19 -14.62 -0.79
C SER A 23 -0.74 -13.16 -0.64
N PHE A 24 -1.69 -12.23 -0.77
CA PHE A 24 -1.47 -10.78 -0.77
C PHE A 24 -2.20 -10.09 0.37
N THR A 25 -1.58 -9.03 0.91
CA THR A 25 -2.19 -8.13 1.89
C THR A 25 -1.83 -6.67 1.62
N SER A 26 -2.66 -5.74 2.10
CA SER A 26 -2.41 -4.30 2.02
C SER A 26 -2.59 -3.60 3.36
N ALA A 27 -1.77 -2.58 3.61
CA ALA A 27 -1.92 -1.64 4.72
C ALA A 27 -2.09 -0.22 4.17
N GLU A 28 -3.31 0.29 4.22
CA GLU A 28 -3.70 1.53 3.57
C GLU A 28 -3.96 2.66 4.57
N SER A 29 -3.44 3.84 4.26
CA SER A 29 -3.80 5.09 4.94
C SER A 29 -4.53 6.02 3.97
N CYS A 30 -3.85 6.89 3.24
CA CYS A 30 -4.48 7.90 2.38
C CYS A 30 -5.33 7.31 1.23
N THR A 31 -5.08 6.09 0.80
CA THR A 31 -5.87 5.39 -0.22
C THR A 31 -7.21 4.87 0.31
N GLY A 32 -7.33 4.68 1.64
CA GLY A 32 -8.61 4.44 2.32
C GLY A 32 -9.37 3.19 1.87
N GLY A 33 -8.66 2.11 1.53
CA GLY A 33 -9.25 0.84 1.10
C GLY A 33 -9.33 0.68 -0.43
N TRP A 34 -8.78 1.60 -1.21
CA TRP A 34 -8.88 1.53 -2.67
C TRP A 34 -8.12 0.34 -3.27
N ILE A 35 -7.02 -0.09 -2.66
CA ILE A 35 -6.35 -1.33 -3.07
C ILE A 35 -7.27 -2.52 -2.84
N GLY A 36 -7.81 -2.67 -1.63
CA GLY A 36 -8.76 -3.73 -1.31
C GLY A 36 -9.99 -3.73 -2.21
N GLN A 37 -10.56 -2.55 -2.47
CA GLN A 37 -11.67 -2.37 -3.41
C GLN A 37 -11.32 -2.86 -4.81
N THR A 38 -10.15 -2.49 -5.33
CA THR A 38 -9.70 -2.86 -6.68
C THR A 38 -9.46 -4.37 -6.78
N VAL A 39 -8.81 -4.95 -5.79
CA VAL A 39 -8.56 -6.40 -5.71
C VAL A 39 -9.87 -7.18 -5.67
N THR A 40 -10.81 -6.76 -4.83
CA THR A 40 -12.09 -7.46 -4.67
C THR A 40 -13.08 -7.25 -5.82
N ALA A 41 -12.81 -6.31 -6.72
CA ALA A 41 -13.51 -6.20 -7.99
C ALA A 41 -13.19 -7.37 -8.96
N ILE A 42 -12.10 -8.12 -8.69
CA ILE A 42 -11.69 -9.25 -9.53
C ILE A 42 -12.35 -10.54 -9.03
N PRO A 43 -13.18 -11.21 -9.84
CA PRO A 43 -13.76 -12.49 -9.47
C PRO A 43 -12.69 -13.52 -9.10
N GLY A 44 -12.87 -14.22 -7.99
CA GLY A 44 -11.92 -15.22 -7.49
C GLY A 44 -10.75 -14.65 -6.68
N SER A 45 -10.73 -13.35 -6.38
CA SER A 45 -9.70 -12.70 -5.56
C SER A 45 -9.54 -13.33 -4.17
N SER A 46 -10.57 -13.93 -3.61
CA SER A 46 -10.51 -14.64 -2.31
C SER A 46 -9.51 -15.80 -2.27
N LYS A 47 -9.02 -16.25 -3.43
CA LYS A 47 -7.98 -17.30 -3.49
C LYS A 47 -6.59 -16.77 -3.13
N TRP A 48 -6.38 -15.46 -3.20
CA TRP A 48 -5.06 -14.84 -2.98
C TRP A 48 -5.10 -13.58 -2.11
N PHE A 49 -6.28 -13.03 -1.80
CA PHE A 49 -6.45 -11.86 -0.94
C PHE A 49 -7.37 -12.20 0.24
N GLY A 50 -6.82 -12.26 1.43
CA GLY A 50 -7.58 -12.61 2.65
C GLY A 50 -7.97 -11.41 3.49
N VAL A 51 -7.08 -10.41 3.61
CA VAL A 51 -7.30 -9.24 4.46
C VAL A 51 -6.51 -8.04 3.97
N GLY A 52 -7.12 -6.85 4.09
CA GLY A 52 -6.47 -5.56 3.96
C GLY A 52 -6.74 -4.71 5.20
N PHE A 53 -5.77 -3.93 5.61
CA PHE A 53 -5.83 -3.08 6.79
C PHE A 53 -6.00 -1.61 6.37
N ILE A 54 -7.05 -0.94 6.84
CA ILE A 54 -7.23 0.50 6.67
C ILE A 54 -6.87 1.16 8.00
N THR A 55 -5.61 1.57 8.15
CA THR A 55 -5.08 2.18 9.37
C THR A 55 -4.90 3.68 9.17
N TYR A 56 -6.02 4.42 9.22
CA TYR A 56 -6.08 5.82 8.84
C TYR A 56 -5.47 6.76 9.89
N SER A 57 -5.51 6.38 11.17
CA SER A 57 -4.91 7.13 12.29
C SER A 57 -3.59 6.52 12.76
N ASN A 58 -2.76 7.31 13.47
CA ASN A 58 -1.54 6.82 14.09
C ASN A 58 -1.83 5.74 15.15
N VAL A 59 -2.91 5.92 15.92
CA VAL A 59 -3.36 4.92 16.89
C VAL A 59 -3.66 3.58 16.21
N ALA A 60 -4.34 3.61 15.06
CA ALA A 60 -4.63 2.39 14.31
C ALA A 60 -3.35 1.75 13.75
N LYS A 61 -2.39 2.54 13.24
CA LYS A 61 -1.09 2.03 12.79
C LYS A 61 -0.34 1.32 13.90
N ALA A 62 -0.26 1.93 15.07
CA ALA A 62 0.40 1.33 16.23
C ALA A 62 -0.34 0.06 16.70
N LYS A 63 -1.66 0.15 16.88
CA LYS A 63 -2.46 -0.94 17.46
C LYS A 63 -2.54 -2.17 16.57
N PHE A 64 -2.79 -2.02 15.28
CA PHE A 64 -3.09 -3.12 14.37
C PHE A 64 -1.90 -3.57 13.54
N LEU A 65 -0.91 -2.70 13.31
CA LEU A 65 0.26 -3.01 12.48
C LEU A 65 1.57 -2.93 13.27
N ARG A 66 1.50 -2.68 14.58
CA ARG A 66 2.68 -2.61 15.46
C ARG A 66 3.69 -1.55 15.06
N VAL A 67 3.23 -0.49 14.38
CA VAL A 67 4.09 0.67 14.09
C VAL A 67 4.51 1.30 15.41
N SER A 68 5.81 1.52 15.59
CA SER A 68 6.32 2.03 16.86
C SER A 68 5.92 3.50 17.05
N GLU A 69 5.60 3.87 18.29
CA GLU A 69 5.31 5.26 18.63
C GLU A 69 6.53 6.16 18.40
N ASP A 70 7.73 5.62 18.56
CA ASP A 70 8.97 6.34 18.30
C ASP A 70 9.13 6.65 16.81
N SER A 71 8.84 5.70 15.92
CA SER A 71 8.85 5.96 14.48
C SER A 71 7.82 7.03 14.09
N LEU A 72 6.61 6.94 14.63
CA LEU A 72 5.56 7.93 14.39
C LEU A 72 5.95 9.33 14.90
N ARG A 73 6.63 9.41 16.04
CA ARG A 73 7.08 10.67 16.65
C ARG A 73 8.27 11.28 15.92
N ASN A 74 9.26 10.45 15.56
CA ASN A 74 10.53 10.94 15.03
C ASN A 74 10.47 11.20 13.52
N TYR A 75 9.73 10.39 12.77
CA TYR A 75 9.67 10.46 11.30
C TYR A 75 8.31 10.93 10.77
N GLY A 76 7.26 10.86 11.60
CA GLY A 76 5.90 11.16 11.19
C GLY A 76 5.24 10.01 10.42
N ALA A 77 3.91 10.06 10.31
CA ALA A 77 3.13 9.01 9.66
C ALA A 77 3.46 8.83 8.16
N VAL A 78 3.89 9.90 7.49
CA VAL A 78 4.29 9.88 6.08
C VAL A 78 5.80 9.82 6.00
N SER A 79 6.34 8.61 6.12
CA SER A 79 7.77 8.33 6.05
C SER A 79 8.01 6.90 5.60
N GLU A 80 9.18 6.63 5.03
CA GLU A 80 9.55 5.29 4.59
C GLU A 80 9.65 4.33 5.78
N GLN A 81 10.18 4.79 6.92
CA GLN A 81 10.27 4.02 8.16
C GLN A 81 8.88 3.52 8.60
N VAL A 82 7.88 4.39 8.60
CA VAL A 82 6.52 4.02 9.02
C VAL A 82 5.86 3.07 8.04
N VAL A 83 5.98 3.25 6.72
CA VAL A 83 5.38 2.30 5.76
C VAL A 83 6.09 0.96 5.74
N GLU A 84 7.39 0.90 6.03
CA GLU A 84 8.11 -0.36 6.23
C GLU A 84 7.60 -1.13 7.46
N GLU A 85 7.37 -0.45 8.57
CA GLU A 85 6.76 -1.07 9.75
C GLU A 85 5.30 -1.49 9.46
N MET A 86 4.53 -0.66 8.75
CA MET A 86 3.16 -1.01 8.36
C MET A 86 3.11 -2.29 7.52
N VAL A 87 3.96 -2.44 6.52
CA VAL A 87 3.95 -3.64 5.66
C VAL A 87 4.41 -4.88 6.41
N LYS A 88 5.41 -4.76 7.28
CA LYS A 88 5.86 -5.85 8.16
C LYS A 88 4.73 -6.30 9.10
N GLY A 89 4.04 -5.34 9.71
CA GLY A 89 2.90 -5.61 10.58
C GLY A 89 1.74 -6.27 9.82
N ALA A 90 1.41 -5.79 8.63
CA ALA A 90 0.35 -6.38 7.81
C ALA A 90 0.64 -7.84 7.43
N ILE A 91 1.87 -8.15 7.03
CA ILE A 91 2.31 -9.53 6.74
C ILE A 91 2.26 -10.40 8.01
N LEU A 92 2.74 -9.88 9.14
CA LEU A 92 2.73 -10.61 10.40
C LEU A 92 1.32 -11.02 10.83
N GLU A 93 0.36 -10.10 10.71
CA GLU A 93 -1.04 -10.33 11.11
C GLU A 93 -1.81 -11.19 10.08
N SER A 94 -1.57 -10.98 8.79
CA SER A 94 -2.28 -11.70 7.71
C SER A 94 -1.67 -13.05 7.36
N LYS A 95 -0.38 -13.26 7.65
CA LYS A 95 0.44 -14.37 7.15
C LYS A 95 0.54 -14.41 5.62
N ALA A 96 0.36 -13.26 4.96
CA ALA A 96 0.50 -13.17 3.52
C ALA A 96 1.97 -13.18 3.07
N ASP A 97 2.19 -13.66 1.84
CA ASP A 97 3.54 -13.76 1.24
C ASP A 97 4.02 -12.43 0.69
N LEU A 98 3.11 -11.66 0.07
CA LEU A 98 3.36 -10.32 -0.46
C LEU A 98 2.51 -9.29 0.29
N GLY A 99 3.13 -8.27 0.82
CA GLY A 99 2.47 -7.12 1.43
C GLY A 99 2.84 -5.80 0.79
N VAL A 100 1.91 -4.85 0.83
CA VAL A 100 2.15 -3.46 0.43
C VAL A 100 1.64 -2.53 1.53
N ALA A 101 2.29 -1.37 1.69
CA ALA A 101 1.83 -0.35 2.64
C ALA A 101 1.93 1.06 2.05
N ILE A 102 0.99 1.92 2.41
CA ILE A 102 0.90 3.28 1.91
C ILE A 102 0.55 4.26 3.04
N SER A 103 1.30 5.36 3.09
CA SER A 103 0.96 6.54 3.90
C SER A 103 1.32 7.81 3.13
N GLY A 104 0.42 8.80 3.09
CA GLY A 104 0.65 9.98 2.25
C GLY A 104 -0.28 11.15 2.53
N ILE A 105 0.01 12.27 1.88
CA ILE A 105 -0.72 13.52 1.96
C ILE A 105 -1.48 13.70 0.64
N ALA A 106 -2.71 13.22 0.59
CA ALA A 106 -3.53 13.28 -0.62
C ALA A 106 -4.16 14.67 -0.87
N GLY A 107 -4.11 15.55 0.11
CA GLY A 107 -4.66 16.90 0.00
C GLY A 107 -6.19 17.01 0.27
N PRO A 108 -6.75 18.23 0.11
CA PRO A 108 -6.08 19.50 -0.26
C PRO A 108 -5.22 20.09 0.86
N GLY A 109 -5.42 19.69 2.10
CA GLY A 109 -4.64 20.14 3.26
C GLY A 109 -3.60 19.13 3.71
N GLY A 110 -2.88 19.46 4.80
CA GLY A 110 -1.90 18.57 5.45
C GLY A 110 -0.48 18.62 4.88
N GLY A 111 -0.26 19.34 3.78
CA GLY A 111 1.07 19.54 3.22
C GLY A 111 1.89 20.59 3.98
N THR A 112 3.21 20.46 3.92
CA THR A 112 4.19 21.44 4.39
C THR A 112 5.18 21.76 3.26
N LYS A 113 6.04 22.76 3.46
CA LYS A 113 7.11 23.04 2.48
C LYS A 113 8.05 21.85 2.26
N LYS A 114 8.31 21.07 3.31
CA LYS A 114 9.18 19.88 3.26
C LYS A 114 8.47 18.66 2.70
N MET A 115 7.18 18.56 2.94
CA MET A 115 6.33 17.46 2.48
C MET A 115 5.03 18.03 1.90
N PRO A 116 5.04 18.44 0.62
CA PRO A 116 3.87 19.04 -0.02
C PRO A 116 2.73 18.02 -0.20
N VAL A 117 1.52 18.52 -0.44
CA VAL A 117 0.38 17.70 -0.90
C VAL A 117 0.81 16.92 -2.15
N GLY A 118 0.49 15.64 -2.21
CA GLY A 118 0.94 14.72 -3.26
C GLY A 118 2.11 13.85 -2.84
N THR A 119 2.75 14.12 -1.69
CA THR A 119 3.82 13.26 -1.15
C THR A 119 3.23 11.98 -0.59
N VAL A 120 3.69 10.82 -1.09
CA VAL A 120 3.25 9.50 -0.65
C VAL A 120 4.45 8.59 -0.47
N CYS A 121 4.54 7.98 0.71
CA CYS A 121 5.47 6.90 1.01
C CYS A 121 4.78 5.55 0.81
N MET A 122 5.49 4.62 0.19
CA MET A 122 5.01 3.28 -0.12
C MET A 122 6.08 2.25 0.24
N ALA A 123 5.65 1.06 0.65
CA ALA A 123 6.54 -0.07 0.88
C ALA A 123 5.96 -1.36 0.31
N TRP A 124 6.84 -2.25 -0.12
CA TRP A 124 6.54 -3.59 -0.60
C TRP A 124 7.45 -4.59 0.11
N LYS A 125 6.90 -5.69 0.54
CA LYS A 125 7.66 -6.78 1.15
C LYS A 125 7.24 -8.11 0.55
N PHE A 126 8.22 -8.86 0.03
CA PHE A 126 8.08 -10.21 -0.49
C PHE A 126 9.29 -11.03 -0.09
N ASN A 127 9.09 -12.13 0.61
CA ASN A 127 10.17 -12.91 1.21
C ASN A 127 11.12 -12.02 2.05
N ASP A 128 12.42 -12.07 1.78
CA ASP A 128 13.43 -11.24 2.43
C ASP A 128 13.60 -9.85 1.80
N VAL A 129 12.94 -9.60 0.66
CA VAL A 129 13.01 -8.31 -0.03
C VAL A 129 12.04 -7.33 0.61
N LEU A 130 12.57 -6.20 1.05
CA LEU A 130 11.82 -5.04 1.52
C LEU A 130 12.26 -3.82 0.72
N ILE A 131 11.32 -3.17 0.07
CA ILE A 131 11.56 -1.96 -0.72
C ILE A 131 10.64 -0.87 -0.21
N SER A 132 11.16 0.32 0.01
CA SER A 132 10.36 1.52 0.26
C SER A 132 10.74 2.64 -0.71
N SER A 133 9.82 3.55 -0.94
CA SER A 133 10.05 4.73 -1.76
C SER A 133 9.07 5.84 -1.42
N THR A 134 9.55 7.07 -1.57
CA THR A 134 8.73 8.27 -1.51
C THR A 134 8.50 8.78 -2.93
N ALA A 135 7.26 9.05 -3.30
CA ALA A 135 6.89 9.64 -4.57
C ALA A 135 6.08 10.93 -4.37
N PHE A 136 6.12 11.78 -5.37
CA PHE A 136 5.26 12.95 -5.48
C PHE A 136 4.31 12.77 -6.66
N PHE A 137 3.01 12.86 -6.38
CA PHE A 137 1.96 12.78 -7.39
C PHE A 137 1.25 14.14 -7.51
N GLU A 138 1.22 14.68 -8.70
CA GLU A 138 0.47 15.90 -9.01
C GLU A 138 -1.02 15.63 -9.09
N GLY A 139 -1.81 16.69 -8.86
CA GLY A 139 -3.24 16.69 -9.05
C GLY A 139 -4.06 16.85 -7.78
N ASP A 140 -5.36 16.62 -7.90
CA ASP A 140 -6.28 16.66 -6.77
C ASP A 140 -6.18 15.40 -5.90
N ARG A 141 -6.89 15.40 -4.79
CA ARG A 141 -6.93 14.28 -3.84
C ARG A 141 -7.23 12.93 -4.49
N ASN A 142 -8.12 12.89 -5.46
CA ASN A 142 -8.48 11.64 -6.13
C ASN A 142 -7.38 11.19 -7.10
N GLN A 143 -6.76 12.14 -7.80
CA GLN A 143 -5.65 11.86 -8.70
C GLN A 143 -4.43 11.32 -7.94
N VAL A 144 -4.06 11.93 -6.81
CA VAL A 144 -2.98 11.45 -5.93
C VAL A 144 -3.24 10.01 -5.48
N ARG A 145 -4.44 9.74 -4.97
CA ARG A 145 -4.83 8.39 -4.51
C ARG A 145 -4.83 7.37 -5.65
N TYR A 146 -5.38 7.74 -6.81
CA TYR A 146 -5.39 6.88 -8.00
C TYR A 146 -3.97 6.51 -8.44
N SER A 147 -3.10 7.50 -8.62
CA SER A 147 -1.71 7.31 -9.04
C SER A 147 -0.91 6.47 -8.03
N THR A 148 -1.24 6.63 -6.74
CA THR A 148 -0.67 5.79 -5.68
C THR A 148 -1.05 4.32 -5.86
N VAL A 149 -2.34 4.02 -6.03
CA VAL A 149 -2.82 2.65 -6.22
C VAL A 149 -2.23 2.02 -7.48
N GLU A 150 -2.16 2.78 -8.57
CA GLU A 150 -1.52 2.35 -9.81
C GLU A 150 -0.05 1.97 -9.60
N ARG A 151 0.72 2.86 -8.96
CA ARG A 151 2.14 2.63 -8.65
C ARG A 151 2.35 1.40 -7.78
N VAL A 152 1.47 1.19 -6.81
CA VAL A 152 1.54 0.03 -5.91
C VAL A 152 1.40 -1.28 -6.68
N PHE A 153 0.42 -1.40 -7.56
CA PHE A 153 0.24 -2.61 -8.36
C PHE A 153 1.39 -2.85 -9.34
N LEU A 154 1.81 -1.81 -10.07
CA LEU A 154 2.92 -1.92 -11.01
C LEU A 154 4.19 -2.43 -10.33
N LYS A 155 4.53 -1.88 -9.16
CA LYS A 155 5.73 -2.30 -8.44
C LYS A 155 5.60 -3.69 -7.81
N ALA A 156 4.41 -4.07 -7.37
CA ALA A 156 4.15 -5.42 -6.87
C ALA A 156 4.32 -6.48 -7.97
N ILE A 157 3.82 -6.22 -9.17
CA ILE A 157 3.99 -7.09 -10.36
C ILE A 157 5.47 -7.19 -10.73
N GLU A 158 6.17 -6.05 -10.82
CA GLU A 158 7.61 -6.02 -11.11
C GLU A 158 8.40 -6.84 -10.08
N LEU A 159 8.08 -6.69 -8.79
CA LEU A 159 8.77 -7.41 -7.73
C LEU A 159 8.58 -8.93 -7.85
N LEU A 160 7.37 -9.38 -8.16
CA LEU A 160 7.12 -10.81 -8.40
C LEU A 160 7.84 -11.33 -9.64
N ASN A 161 7.88 -10.58 -10.73
CA ASN A 161 8.53 -11.03 -11.97
C ASN A 161 10.06 -11.14 -11.85
N ASN A 162 10.66 -10.41 -10.92
CA ASN A 162 12.12 -10.38 -10.72
C ASN A 162 12.61 -11.33 -9.61
N ASN A 163 11.70 -12.00 -8.90
CA ASN A 163 11.99 -12.94 -7.81
C ASN A 163 11.14 -14.22 -7.92
#